data_5632a18b5e439b1bf51f1aa9f70317b1
#
_entry.id   5632a18b5e439b1bf51f1aa9f70317b1
#
_cell.length_a   1.000
_cell.length_b   1.000
_cell.length_c   1.000
_cell.angle_alpha   90.00
_cell.angle_beta   90.00
_cell.angle_gamma   90.00
#
_symmetry.space_group_name_H-M   'P 1'
#
loop_
_entity.id
_entity.type
_entity.pdbx_description
1 polymer ?
#
loop_
_entity_poly.entity_id
_entity_poly.type
_entity_poly.pdbx_seq_one_letter_code
_entity_poly.pdbx_strand_id
1 'polypeptide(L)'
;TVDRGWNWATEPRQWGSATKPISDYAPALDDGTITAASAIDDYPVRDLSGYGAWPKNSHSGFYGLTTVWTALGESLNTCAVRVNESYGSAASYNYMVEKMGFTTLTQRDSQQSGNMGLGGYDVGVTTEEMAAAYAAIANDGYARGIRPVHTSADGDSIFVMASGEVEVGFDTVAALACEC
;
A
#
# COMPACT_ATOMS: atom_id res chain seq x y z
N THR A 1 25.60 -4.63 14.22
CA THR A 1 25.58 -3.50 13.27
C THR A 1 27.04 -3.12 12.99
N VAL A 2 27.44 -3.12 11.73
CA VAL A 2 28.77 -2.69 11.30
C VAL A 2 28.74 -1.18 11.16
N ASP A 3 29.65 -0.46 11.82
CA ASP A 3 29.82 0.97 11.61
C ASP A 3 29.97 1.25 10.11
N ARG A 4 29.14 2.14 9.56
CA ARG A 4 29.00 2.44 8.13
C ARG A 4 28.45 1.28 7.27
N GLY A 5 27.63 0.42 7.84
CA GLY A 5 26.87 -0.58 7.10
C GLY A 5 25.76 0.05 6.26
N TRP A 6 25.30 -0.71 5.26
CA TRP A 6 24.17 -0.32 4.40
C TRP A 6 22.89 -0.16 5.24
N ASN A 7 22.20 0.98 5.11
CA ASN A 7 20.94 1.23 5.82
C ASN A 7 19.73 0.73 5.02
N TRP A 8 19.28 -0.47 5.34
CA TRP A 8 18.15 -1.09 4.67
C TRP A 8 16.79 -0.42 4.95
N ALA A 9 16.69 0.45 5.93
CA ALA A 9 15.44 1.16 6.22
C ALA A 9 15.11 2.22 5.16
N THR A 10 16.14 2.79 4.54
CA THR A 10 16.04 3.87 3.54
C THR A 10 16.23 3.39 2.10
N GLU A 11 16.48 2.10 1.90
CA GLU A 11 16.63 1.53 0.56
C GLU A 11 15.28 1.09 -0.01
N PRO A 12 14.90 1.55 -1.21
CA PRO A 12 13.66 1.14 -1.85
C PRO A 12 13.64 -0.35 -2.20
N ARG A 13 12.48 -0.98 -2.03
CA ARG A 13 12.24 -2.40 -2.32
C ARG A 13 10.85 -2.65 -2.87
N GLN A 14 10.69 -3.82 -3.46
CA GLN A 14 9.39 -4.36 -3.83
C GLN A 14 8.75 -5.02 -2.61
N TRP A 15 7.55 -4.61 -2.24
CA TRP A 15 6.87 -5.08 -1.02
C TRP A 15 5.80 -6.12 -1.26
N GLY A 16 5.47 -6.36 -2.53
CA GLY A 16 4.44 -7.34 -2.89
C GLY A 16 3.11 -7.03 -2.20
N SER A 17 2.43 -8.07 -1.73
CA SER A 17 1.08 -7.95 -1.15
C SER A 17 0.97 -7.07 0.09
N ALA A 18 2.06 -6.77 0.79
CA ALA A 18 2.02 -5.83 1.90
C ALA A 18 1.65 -4.40 1.47
N THR A 19 1.68 -4.09 0.18
CA THR A 19 1.28 -2.79 -0.34
C THR A 19 -0.23 -2.66 -0.52
N LYS A 20 -0.96 -3.75 -0.73
CA LYS A 20 -2.40 -3.74 -1.07
C LYS A 20 -3.26 -2.89 -0.14
N PRO A 21 -3.14 -2.99 1.21
CA PRO A 21 -3.90 -2.13 2.10
C PRO A 21 -3.67 -0.64 1.83
N ILE A 22 -2.47 -0.26 1.42
CA ILE A 22 -2.02 1.12 1.27
C ILE A 22 -2.31 1.66 -0.13
N SER A 23 -1.98 0.90 -1.18
CA SER A 23 -2.09 1.34 -2.57
C SER A 23 -3.47 1.17 -3.17
N ASP A 24 -4.24 0.18 -2.70
CA ASP A 24 -5.49 -0.20 -3.34
C ASP A 24 -6.69 0.09 -2.45
N TYR A 25 -6.72 -0.54 -1.27
CA TYR A 25 -7.92 -0.55 -0.45
C TYR A 25 -8.11 0.76 0.33
N ALA A 26 -7.07 1.30 0.95
CA ALA A 26 -7.17 2.53 1.72
C ALA A 26 -7.70 3.70 0.88
N PRO A 27 -7.10 4.05 -0.27
CA PRO A 27 -7.59 5.16 -1.07
C PRO A 27 -9.00 4.95 -1.61
N ALA A 28 -9.35 3.72 -2.02
CA ALA A 28 -10.66 3.42 -2.58
C ALA A 28 -11.77 3.37 -1.50
N LEU A 29 -11.42 3.05 -0.26
CA LEU A 29 -12.33 3.12 0.89
C LEU A 29 -12.52 4.57 1.35
N ASP A 30 -11.43 5.36 1.36
CA ASP A 30 -11.42 6.75 1.80
C ASP A 30 -12.32 7.64 0.93
N ASP A 31 -12.28 7.47 -0.39
CA ASP A 31 -13.14 8.26 -1.29
C ASP A 31 -14.52 7.64 -1.53
N GLY A 32 -14.80 6.48 -0.97
CA GLY A 32 -16.10 5.80 -1.09
C GLY A 32 -16.29 5.03 -2.40
N THR A 33 -15.26 4.84 -3.21
CA THR A 33 -15.31 4.00 -4.42
C THR A 33 -15.73 2.57 -4.09
N ILE A 34 -15.30 2.07 -2.93
CA ILE A 34 -15.70 0.78 -2.37
C ILE A 34 -16.07 0.92 -0.88
N THR A 35 -16.72 -0.12 -0.36
CA THR A 35 -16.91 -0.34 1.08
C THR A 35 -16.42 -1.74 1.45
N ALA A 36 -16.25 -2.02 2.73
CA ALA A 36 -15.86 -3.35 3.21
C ALA A 36 -16.82 -4.47 2.72
N ALA A 37 -18.11 -4.14 2.61
CA ALA A 37 -19.14 -5.06 2.15
C ALA A 37 -19.34 -5.06 0.63
N SER A 38 -18.66 -4.21 -0.12
CA SER A 38 -18.75 -4.19 -1.59
C SER A 38 -18.40 -5.55 -2.16
N ALA A 39 -19.24 -6.03 -3.08
CA ALA A 39 -18.99 -7.26 -3.82
C ALA A 39 -17.88 -7.03 -4.87
N ILE A 40 -16.94 -7.97 -4.94
CA ILE A 40 -15.84 -7.95 -5.91
C ILE A 40 -15.64 -9.34 -6.46
N ASP A 41 -15.29 -9.44 -7.75
CA ASP A 41 -15.12 -10.71 -8.43
C ASP A 41 -13.66 -11.18 -8.36
N ASP A 42 -13.43 -12.29 -7.66
CA ASP A 42 -12.16 -13.00 -7.66
C ASP A 42 -12.07 -13.92 -8.88
N TYR A 43 -11.74 -13.31 -10.01
CA TYR A 43 -11.51 -13.96 -11.27
C TYR A 43 -10.41 -13.20 -12.05
N PRO A 44 -9.66 -13.83 -12.98
CA PRO A 44 -8.62 -13.15 -13.74
C PRO A 44 -9.12 -11.84 -14.37
N VAL A 45 -8.32 -10.80 -14.27
CA VAL A 45 -8.66 -9.49 -14.82
C VAL A 45 -8.51 -9.49 -16.34
N ARG A 46 -7.47 -10.18 -16.82
CA ARG A 46 -7.17 -10.30 -18.25
C ARG A 46 -6.43 -11.60 -18.55
N ASP A 47 -6.42 -11.97 -19.83
CA ASP A 47 -5.58 -13.06 -20.34
C ASP A 47 -4.37 -12.45 -21.04
N LEU A 48 -3.18 -12.80 -20.59
CA LEU A 48 -1.94 -12.35 -21.18
C LEU A 48 -1.48 -13.37 -22.21
N SER A 49 -1.40 -12.94 -23.46
CA SER A 49 -0.97 -13.80 -24.58
C SER A 49 0.35 -14.53 -24.28
N GLY A 50 0.31 -15.84 -24.24
CA GLY A 50 1.45 -16.71 -23.91
C GLY A 50 1.69 -16.94 -22.42
N TYR A 51 1.03 -16.20 -21.50
CA TYR A 51 1.19 -16.33 -20.05
C TYR A 51 -0.11 -16.78 -19.35
N GLY A 52 -1.24 -16.73 -20.05
CA GLY A 52 -2.56 -17.11 -19.54
C GLY A 52 -3.19 -16.07 -18.62
N ALA A 53 -4.10 -16.56 -17.79
CA ALA A 53 -4.90 -15.74 -16.90
C ALA A 53 -4.05 -14.91 -15.91
N TRP A 54 -4.34 -13.61 -15.80
CA TRP A 54 -3.62 -12.66 -14.94
C TRP A 54 -4.60 -11.74 -14.20
N PRO A 55 -4.28 -11.37 -12.93
CA PRO A 55 -3.26 -12.00 -12.10
C PRO A 55 -3.68 -13.39 -11.63
N LYS A 56 -2.74 -14.14 -11.06
CA LYS A 56 -3.03 -15.38 -10.32
C LYS A 56 -2.98 -15.07 -8.84
N ASN A 57 -3.85 -15.72 -8.06
CA ASN A 57 -3.76 -15.70 -6.60
C ASN A 57 -2.59 -16.56 -6.11
N SER A 58 -2.22 -16.44 -4.83
CA SER A 58 -1.19 -17.26 -4.20
C SER A 58 -1.66 -18.72 -4.00
N HIS A 59 -2.97 -18.90 -3.80
CA HIS A 59 -3.61 -20.23 -3.77
C HIS A 59 -4.06 -20.68 -5.18
N SER A 60 -4.44 -21.95 -5.30
CA SER A 60 -4.99 -22.49 -6.54
C SER A 60 -6.46 -22.09 -6.73
N GLY A 61 -6.81 -21.62 -7.92
CA GLY A 61 -8.19 -21.29 -8.28
C GLY A 61 -8.63 -19.88 -7.88
N PHE A 62 -9.93 -19.66 -7.98
CA PHE A 62 -10.60 -18.39 -7.72
C PHE A 62 -11.88 -18.66 -6.93
N TYR A 63 -12.26 -17.74 -6.05
CA TYR A 63 -13.46 -17.86 -5.22
C TYR A 63 -14.73 -17.36 -5.92
N GLY A 64 -14.58 -16.63 -7.03
CA GLY A 64 -15.71 -15.94 -7.67
C GLY A 64 -16.12 -14.70 -6.89
N LEU A 65 -17.42 -14.43 -6.85
CA LEU A 65 -17.92 -13.23 -6.17
C LEU A 65 -17.69 -13.33 -4.66
N THR A 66 -16.98 -12.34 -4.11
CA THR A 66 -16.62 -12.25 -2.70
C THR A 66 -16.81 -10.81 -2.19
N THR A 67 -16.46 -10.50 -0.96
CA THR A 67 -16.49 -9.15 -0.40
C THR A 67 -15.09 -8.53 -0.39
N VAL A 68 -15.01 -7.20 -0.38
CA VAL A 68 -13.74 -6.46 -0.18
C VAL A 68 -13.04 -6.90 1.10
N TRP A 69 -13.81 -7.13 2.18
CA TRP A 69 -13.30 -7.66 3.45
C TRP A 69 -12.54 -8.99 3.25
N THR A 70 -13.19 -9.97 2.66
CA THR A 70 -12.58 -11.28 2.39
C THR A 70 -11.40 -11.16 1.42
N ALA A 71 -11.56 -10.33 0.38
CA ALA A 71 -10.52 -10.11 -0.63
C ALA A 71 -9.22 -9.56 -0.02
N LEU A 72 -9.33 -8.63 0.92
CA LEU A 72 -8.19 -8.08 1.65
C LEU A 72 -7.58 -9.12 2.61
N GLY A 73 -8.42 -9.79 3.43
CA GLY A 73 -7.96 -10.78 4.40
C GLY A 73 -7.24 -11.96 3.76
N GLU A 74 -7.75 -12.46 2.61
CA GLU A 74 -7.13 -13.54 1.84
C GLU A 74 -6.05 -13.06 0.86
N SER A 75 -5.80 -11.74 0.84
CA SER A 75 -4.80 -11.12 -0.03
C SER A 75 -4.96 -11.48 -1.52
N LEU A 76 -6.21 -11.47 -2.03
CA LEU A 76 -6.51 -11.85 -3.40
C LEU A 76 -5.93 -10.87 -4.41
N ASN A 77 -5.08 -11.37 -5.31
CA ASN A 77 -4.41 -10.53 -6.31
C ASN A 77 -5.37 -9.97 -7.35
N THR A 78 -6.33 -10.78 -7.79
CA THR A 78 -7.35 -10.38 -8.77
C THR A 78 -8.19 -9.23 -8.26
N CYS A 79 -8.63 -9.31 -7.00
CA CYS A 79 -9.42 -8.29 -6.34
C CYS A 79 -8.60 -7.00 -6.13
N ALA A 80 -7.36 -7.09 -5.68
CA ALA A 80 -6.48 -5.95 -5.51
C ALA A 80 -6.30 -5.17 -6.81
N VAL A 81 -6.01 -5.88 -7.92
CA VAL A 81 -5.91 -5.25 -9.24
C VAL A 81 -7.21 -4.57 -9.66
N ARG A 82 -8.38 -5.21 -9.43
CA ARG A 82 -9.69 -4.61 -9.75
C ARG A 82 -9.96 -3.36 -8.94
N VAL A 83 -9.64 -3.36 -7.65
CA VAL A 83 -9.77 -2.17 -6.81
C VAL A 83 -8.87 -1.06 -7.32
N ASN A 84 -7.58 -1.36 -7.56
CA ASN A 84 -6.62 -0.40 -8.09
C ASN A 84 -7.06 0.19 -9.43
N GLU A 85 -7.56 -0.63 -10.35
CA GLU A 85 -8.05 -0.18 -11.65
C GLU A 85 -9.35 0.62 -11.56
N SER A 86 -10.26 0.28 -10.64
CA SER A 86 -11.53 1.01 -10.46
C SER A 86 -11.31 2.36 -9.81
N TYR A 87 -10.41 2.47 -8.84
CA TYR A 87 -10.00 3.73 -8.23
C TYR A 87 -9.13 4.56 -9.19
N GLY A 88 -8.28 3.89 -9.94
CA GLY A 88 -7.33 4.46 -10.89
C GLY A 88 -5.91 4.47 -10.36
N SER A 89 -4.99 3.83 -11.08
CA SER A 89 -3.58 3.71 -10.66
C SER A 89 -2.89 5.07 -10.48
N ALA A 90 -3.24 6.06 -11.31
CA ALA A 90 -2.72 7.43 -11.15
C ALA A 90 -3.28 8.11 -9.88
N ALA A 91 -4.54 7.88 -9.55
CA ALA A 91 -5.13 8.40 -8.31
C ALA A 91 -4.51 7.74 -7.09
N SER A 92 -4.30 6.42 -7.14
CA SER A 92 -3.58 5.67 -6.10
C SER A 92 -2.16 6.19 -5.90
N TYR A 93 -1.42 6.41 -6.97
CA TYR A 93 -0.10 7.04 -6.93
C TYR A 93 -0.13 8.41 -6.23
N ASN A 94 -1.03 9.30 -6.65
CA ASN A 94 -1.17 10.62 -6.04
C ASN A 94 -1.52 10.52 -4.55
N TYR A 95 -2.41 9.61 -4.18
CA TYR A 95 -2.77 9.38 -2.80
C TYR A 95 -1.57 8.96 -1.94
N MET A 96 -0.76 8.01 -2.43
CA MET A 96 0.46 7.58 -1.72
C MET A 96 1.47 8.71 -1.60
N VAL A 97 1.67 9.51 -2.65
CA VAL A 97 2.65 10.62 -2.64
C VAL A 97 2.16 11.79 -1.79
N GLU A 98 0.93 12.25 -2.02
CA GLU A 98 0.44 13.51 -1.44
C GLU A 98 -0.11 13.36 -0.02
N LYS A 99 -0.83 12.25 0.25
CA LYS A 99 -1.41 12.00 1.57
C LYS A 99 -0.52 11.17 2.49
N MET A 100 0.11 10.13 1.97
CA MET A 100 0.94 9.23 2.79
C MET A 100 2.43 9.61 2.81
N GLY A 101 2.86 10.53 1.94
CA GLY A 101 4.21 11.07 1.94
C GLY A 101 5.28 10.15 1.34
N PHE A 102 4.92 9.26 0.44
CA PHE A 102 5.89 8.45 -0.30
C PHE A 102 6.73 9.33 -1.22
N THR A 103 8.04 9.19 -1.14
CA THR A 103 9.01 10.00 -1.89
C THR A 103 9.78 9.21 -2.94
N THR A 104 9.77 7.89 -2.84
CA THR A 104 10.54 7.00 -3.72
C THR A 104 9.76 6.53 -4.95
N LEU A 105 8.44 6.74 -4.99
CA LEU A 105 7.61 6.43 -6.14
C LEU A 105 7.95 7.34 -7.33
N THR A 106 7.96 6.77 -8.53
CA THR A 106 8.25 7.47 -9.78
C THR A 106 6.99 7.72 -10.61
N GLN A 107 7.06 8.64 -11.56
CA GLN A 107 5.94 8.88 -12.49
C GLN A 107 5.55 7.63 -13.30
N ARG A 108 6.45 6.65 -13.45
CA ARG A 108 6.15 5.38 -14.11
C ARG A 108 5.15 4.55 -13.33
N ASP A 109 5.20 4.61 -12.00
CA ASP A 109 4.29 3.85 -11.14
C ASP A 109 2.84 4.28 -11.36
N SER A 110 2.58 5.57 -11.62
CA SER A 110 1.22 6.06 -11.95
C SER A 110 0.64 5.49 -13.25
N GLN A 111 1.48 4.97 -14.12
CA GLN A 111 1.10 4.44 -15.44
C GLN A 111 1.01 2.92 -15.48
N GLN A 112 1.43 2.23 -14.43
CA GLN A 112 1.47 0.78 -14.36
C GLN A 112 0.17 0.21 -13.76
N SER A 113 -0.88 0.15 -14.59
CA SER A 113 -2.17 -0.40 -14.18
C SER A 113 -2.04 -1.81 -13.57
N GLY A 114 -2.44 -1.95 -12.32
CA GLY A 114 -2.47 -3.19 -11.56
C GLY A 114 -1.12 -3.66 -10.99
N ASN A 115 0.03 -3.23 -11.51
CA ASN A 115 1.32 -3.65 -10.95
C ASN A 115 1.57 -3.03 -9.58
N MET A 116 1.28 -1.75 -9.42
CA MET A 116 1.41 -1.05 -8.14
C MET A 116 0.53 -1.69 -7.07
N GLY A 117 -0.69 -2.11 -7.43
CA GLY A 117 -1.59 -2.84 -6.53
C GLY A 117 -1.08 -4.22 -6.11
N LEU A 118 -0.11 -4.77 -6.80
CA LEU A 118 0.58 -6.02 -6.44
C LEU A 118 1.94 -5.76 -5.78
N GLY A 119 2.28 -4.50 -5.50
CA GLY A 119 3.55 -4.09 -4.92
C GLY A 119 4.73 -4.17 -5.87
N GLY A 120 4.46 -4.11 -7.18
CA GLY A 120 5.45 -4.01 -8.24
C GLY A 120 5.65 -2.55 -8.63
N TYR A 121 6.77 -1.97 -8.24
CA TYR A 121 7.13 -0.59 -8.49
C TYR A 121 8.30 -0.48 -9.46
N ASP A 122 8.49 0.70 -10.05
CA ASP A 122 9.65 0.99 -10.90
C ASP A 122 10.96 0.85 -10.11
N VAL A 123 11.04 1.52 -8.98
CA VAL A 123 12.20 1.48 -8.07
C VAL A 123 11.86 0.70 -6.79
N GLY A 124 10.72 0.96 -6.21
CA GLY A 124 10.28 0.44 -4.94
C GLY A 124 10.01 1.53 -3.91
N VAL A 125 9.60 1.11 -2.72
CA VAL A 125 9.38 1.99 -1.57
C VAL A 125 10.21 1.52 -0.37
N THR A 126 10.54 2.45 0.53
CA THR A 126 11.41 2.16 1.67
C THR A 126 10.63 1.49 2.81
N THR A 127 11.37 0.81 3.70
CA THR A 127 10.79 0.28 4.95
C THR A 127 10.20 1.38 5.82
N GLU A 128 10.85 2.55 5.81
CA GLU A 128 10.43 3.72 6.57
C GLU A 128 9.08 4.27 6.07
N GLU A 129 8.91 4.41 4.76
CA GLU A 129 7.65 4.84 4.14
C GLU A 129 6.51 3.86 4.40
N MET A 130 6.77 2.55 4.26
CA MET A 130 5.78 1.51 4.56
C MET A 130 5.38 1.53 6.03
N ALA A 131 6.33 1.64 6.94
CA ALA A 131 6.05 1.72 8.38
C ALA A 131 5.21 2.95 8.73
N ALA A 132 5.50 4.10 8.10
CA ALA A 132 4.73 5.33 8.28
C ALA A 132 3.28 5.19 7.78
N ALA A 133 3.08 4.58 6.62
CA ALA A 133 1.76 4.37 6.06
C ALA A 133 0.92 3.41 6.93
N TYR A 134 1.50 2.31 7.41
CA TYR A 134 0.82 1.43 8.35
C TYR A 134 0.56 2.08 9.70
N ALA A 135 1.48 2.93 10.19
CA ALA A 135 1.26 3.69 11.41
C ALA A 135 0.10 4.70 11.27
N ALA A 136 -0.10 5.28 10.08
CA ALA A 136 -1.24 6.14 9.80
C ALA A 136 -2.57 5.35 9.91
N ILE A 137 -2.62 4.14 9.34
CA ILE A 137 -3.79 3.26 9.46
C ILE A 137 -4.08 2.94 10.94
N ALA A 138 -3.04 2.59 11.72
CA ALA A 138 -3.17 2.26 13.14
C ALA A 138 -3.48 3.47 14.04
N ASN A 139 -3.32 4.68 13.54
CA ASN A 139 -3.55 5.95 14.24
C ASN A 139 -4.80 6.67 13.68
N ASP A 140 -5.85 5.92 13.39
CA ASP A 140 -7.16 6.42 12.94
C ASP A 140 -7.07 7.35 11.70
N GLY A 141 -6.13 7.05 10.80
CA GLY A 141 -5.94 7.81 9.55
C GLY A 141 -5.06 9.05 9.67
N TYR A 142 -4.40 9.27 10.80
CA TYR A 142 -3.48 10.38 10.97
C TYR A 142 -2.04 9.96 10.65
N ALA A 143 -1.52 10.41 9.52
CA ALA A 143 -0.11 10.25 9.20
C ALA A 143 0.74 11.19 10.05
N ARG A 144 1.65 10.63 10.82
CA ARG A 144 2.74 11.38 11.44
C ARG A 144 3.96 11.22 10.54
N GLY A 145 4.40 12.33 9.92
CA GLY A 145 5.59 12.30 9.10
C GLY A 145 6.78 11.75 9.88
N ILE A 146 7.44 10.73 9.35
CA ILE A 146 8.72 10.27 9.87
C ILE A 146 9.74 11.31 9.44
N ARG A 147 10.27 12.06 10.38
CA ARG A 147 11.45 12.87 10.10
C ARG A 147 12.71 12.03 10.30
N PRO A 148 13.69 12.18 9.42
CA PRO A 148 14.96 11.51 9.61
C PRO A 148 15.57 11.87 10.96
N VAL A 149 16.13 10.88 11.56
CA VAL A 149 16.83 10.87 12.83
C VAL A 149 17.80 12.04 12.94
N HIS A 150 17.66 12.84 13.99
CA HIS A 150 18.78 13.63 14.46
C HIS A 150 19.74 12.70 15.18
N THR A 151 20.94 12.58 14.66
CA THR A 151 22.07 12.03 15.44
C THR A 151 22.31 12.96 16.60
N SER A 152 22.25 12.43 17.84
CA SER A 152 22.74 13.15 19.02
C SER A 152 24.23 13.44 18.86
N ALA A 153 24.77 14.39 19.61
CA ALA A 153 26.20 14.69 19.63
C ALA A 153 27.06 13.47 19.99
N ASP A 154 26.45 12.44 20.59
CA ASP A 154 27.09 11.19 21.03
C ASP A 154 27.03 10.08 19.98
N GLY A 155 26.46 10.35 18.78
CA GLY A 155 26.40 9.40 17.67
C GLY A 155 25.23 8.40 17.75
N ASP A 156 24.36 8.49 18.76
CA ASP A 156 23.17 7.66 18.86
C ASP A 156 22.03 8.22 18.02
N SER A 157 21.40 7.34 17.25
CA SER A 157 20.26 7.69 16.41
C SER A 157 18.97 7.73 17.24
N ILE A 158 18.38 8.90 17.42
CA ILE A 158 17.09 9.08 18.07
C ILE A 158 16.02 9.30 17.01
N PHE A 159 15.02 8.41 16.98
CA PHE A 159 13.82 8.61 16.14
C PHE A 159 12.94 9.68 16.78
N VAL A 160 12.83 10.84 16.16
CA VAL A 160 11.90 11.88 16.57
C VAL A 160 10.70 11.82 15.61
N MET A 161 9.56 11.40 16.14
CA MET A 161 8.28 11.56 15.43
C MET A 161 7.98 13.06 15.33
N ALA A 162 7.85 13.57 14.11
CA ALA A 162 7.55 14.96 13.90
C ALA A 162 6.10 15.27 14.29
N SER A 163 5.90 16.37 15.01
CA SER A 163 4.60 16.93 15.34
C SER A 163 4.01 17.66 14.12
N GLY A 164 3.38 16.92 13.25
CA GLY A 164 2.57 17.44 12.15
C GLY A 164 1.61 16.33 11.78
N GLU A 165 0.39 16.37 12.32
CA GLU A 165 -0.66 15.45 11.95
C GLU A 165 -1.23 15.91 10.61
N VAL A 166 -1.20 15.05 9.60
CA VAL A 166 -1.95 15.21 8.36
C VAL A 166 -3.08 14.20 8.43
N GLU A 167 -4.32 14.70 8.40
CA GLU A 167 -5.49 13.84 8.33
C GLU A 167 -5.49 13.13 6.96
N VAL A 168 -5.49 11.81 6.98
CA VAL A 168 -5.49 10.96 5.79
C VAL A 168 -6.88 10.37 5.51
N GLY A 169 -7.84 10.61 6.40
CA GLY A 169 -9.26 10.29 6.18
C GLY A 169 -9.63 8.82 6.32
N PHE A 170 -9.02 8.08 7.24
CA PHE A 170 -9.17 6.61 7.32
C PHE A 170 -10.21 6.05 8.30
N ASP A 171 -11.23 6.75 8.69
CA ASP A 171 -12.23 6.24 9.67
C ASP A 171 -12.75 4.84 9.34
N THR A 172 -12.82 4.49 8.05
CA THR A 172 -13.29 3.18 7.59
C THR A 172 -12.19 2.13 7.52
N VAL A 173 -10.93 2.53 7.25
CA VAL A 173 -9.81 1.59 7.07
C VAL A 173 -9.27 1.13 8.42
N ALA A 174 -9.24 1.99 9.43
CA ALA A 174 -8.85 1.64 10.78
C ALA A 174 -9.76 0.56 11.38
N ALA A 175 -11.06 0.63 11.13
CA ALA A 175 -12.01 -0.41 11.56
C ALA A 175 -11.71 -1.78 10.94
N LEU A 176 -11.26 -1.81 9.68
CA LEU A 176 -10.89 -3.05 8.98
C LEU A 176 -9.58 -3.66 9.50
N ALA A 177 -8.62 -2.84 9.91
CA ALA A 177 -7.32 -3.30 10.39
C ALA A 177 -7.36 -3.84 11.84
N CYS A 178 -8.32 -3.39 12.66
CA CYS A 178 -8.43 -3.81 14.06
C CYS A 178 -9.13 -5.17 14.28
N GLU A 179 -9.75 -5.75 13.25
CA GLU A 179 -10.46 -7.03 13.36
C GLU A 179 -9.70 -8.21 12.71
N CYS A 180 -8.48 -7.97 12.19
CA CYS A 180 -7.55 -8.98 11.74
C CYS A 180 -6.50 -9.27 12.79
#